data_eab3f61f012a62aba3b17976c4631507
#
_entry.id   eab3f61f012a62aba3b17976c4631507
#
_cell.length_a   1.000
_cell.length_b   1.000
_cell.length_c   1.000
_cell.angle_alpha   90.00
_cell.angle_beta   90.00
_cell.angle_gamma   90.00
#
_symmetry.space_group_name_H-M   'P 1'
#
loop_
_entity.id
_entity.type
_entity.pdbx_description
1 polymer ?
#
loop_
_entity_poly.entity_id
_entity_poly.type
_entity_poly.pdbx_seq_one_letter_code
_entity_poly.pdbx_strand_id
1 'polypeptide(L)'
;MTNGFPQSLGAETLLIHGGQEVDPLTRSRAIPIYQTTSYVFRDTEHAQNLFGLTESGNIYSRMMNPTVDAFENRVALLEDGVAAVATASGMAAITLAILNIAEAGDEIITDSNLYGGTFNLFDQTLPKYGINVVFVDGTDPENFRAAITDKTKAIFAETITNPSLYVFDIEAVANIAHENGIPLLIDNTFATPYGANPIKWGADVVIHSATKWIGGHGTSIGGLVIDGGRFNWNNGKFPGFTEPDESYHGIRFGTDVGPAAFAVKLRVQLLRDMGPALSPQNAFYFLQGLETLNLRVKRHSENTERVVKYLLDHPQVDWVNYPGLESNPSFALAEKYLTDTYGSIITFGVKGDREVGRQVIDHVKLFSHVANVGDAKSLIIHPASTTHQQLSAEGLEASGVSETLIRLSIGLESYADIVADLDQAIAHATGTEPTIKTTLDDAVRWALESPFAREADGIRPKNIVVAGDHSKHNCLKKLAKLGFQYTDLTNNDQPIDILFVVDPSAVHQLPSDAKIVWFRSQEDYSHLKAEAEANGQFVVDNQCLFRTANQIRLNPKHD
;
A
#
# COMPACT_ATOMS: atom_id res chain seq x y z
N MET A 1 9.53 -0.87 -33.16
CA MET A 1 8.98 -2.04 -33.86
C MET A 1 8.24 -2.85 -32.81
N THR A 2 6.96 -2.90 -32.92
CA THR A 2 6.14 -3.82 -32.10
C THR A 2 6.51 -5.23 -32.55
N ASN A 3 7.13 -6.01 -31.68
CA ASN A 3 7.64 -7.37 -31.96
C ASN A 3 6.51 -8.38 -32.29
N GLY A 4 5.62 -8.08 -33.25
CA GLY A 4 4.60 -9.01 -33.74
C GLY A 4 3.49 -9.37 -32.74
N PHE A 5 3.40 -8.67 -31.60
CA PHE A 5 2.29 -8.83 -30.65
C PHE A 5 1.03 -8.13 -31.17
N PRO A 6 -0.17 -8.67 -30.85
CA PRO A 6 -1.44 -8.01 -31.18
C PRO A 6 -1.47 -6.60 -30.57
N GLN A 7 -2.23 -5.68 -31.18
CA GLN A 7 -2.32 -4.26 -30.78
C GLN A 7 -2.86 -4.00 -29.36
N SER A 8 -3.35 -5.03 -28.65
CA SER A 8 -3.82 -4.92 -27.27
C SER A 8 -3.18 -6.00 -26.40
N LEU A 9 -2.16 -5.62 -25.63
CA LEU A 9 -1.60 -6.48 -24.57
C LEU A 9 -2.40 -6.29 -23.29
N GLY A 10 -2.65 -7.38 -22.55
CA GLY A 10 -3.25 -7.32 -21.22
C GLY A 10 -2.36 -6.61 -20.19
N ALA A 11 -2.97 -6.06 -19.13
CA ALA A 11 -2.28 -5.29 -18.10
C ALA A 11 -1.12 -6.07 -17.47
N GLU A 12 -1.29 -7.38 -17.18
CA GLU A 12 -0.23 -8.21 -16.62
C GLU A 12 1.00 -8.31 -17.53
N THR A 13 0.80 -8.32 -18.85
CA THR A 13 1.90 -8.31 -19.82
C THR A 13 2.56 -6.95 -19.89
N LEU A 14 1.77 -5.87 -19.87
CA LEU A 14 2.29 -4.49 -19.87
C LEU A 14 3.08 -4.18 -18.61
N LEU A 15 2.69 -4.69 -17.44
CA LEU A 15 3.44 -4.56 -16.18
C LEU A 15 4.88 -5.07 -16.30
N ILE A 16 5.11 -6.09 -17.12
CA ILE A 16 6.43 -6.75 -17.28
C ILE A 16 7.20 -6.21 -18.49
N HIS A 17 6.52 -5.96 -19.61
CA HIS A 17 7.14 -5.68 -20.91
C HIS A 17 6.90 -4.27 -21.43
N GLY A 18 5.92 -3.54 -20.88
CA GLY A 18 5.56 -2.20 -21.36
C GLY A 18 6.72 -1.22 -21.22
N GLY A 19 6.92 -0.36 -22.22
CA GLY A 19 7.93 0.70 -22.21
C GLY A 19 9.38 0.22 -22.17
N GLN A 20 9.65 -1.07 -22.32
CA GLN A 20 10.99 -1.62 -22.27
C GLN A 20 11.47 -2.02 -23.67
N GLU A 21 12.63 -1.49 -24.06
CA GLU A 21 13.39 -1.94 -25.22
C GLU A 21 14.67 -2.66 -24.76
N VAL A 22 15.16 -3.57 -25.60
CA VAL A 22 16.47 -4.20 -25.36
C VAL A 22 17.55 -3.14 -25.52
N ASP A 23 18.44 -3.02 -24.53
CA ASP A 23 19.55 -2.06 -24.63
C ASP A 23 20.33 -2.24 -25.94
N PRO A 24 20.40 -1.21 -26.78
CA PRO A 24 20.93 -1.36 -28.14
C PRO A 24 22.44 -1.63 -28.17
N LEU A 25 23.16 -1.21 -27.12
CA LEU A 25 24.61 -1.33 -27.05
C LEU A 25 25.04 -2.68 -26.44
N THR A 26 24.51 -3.03 -25.28
CA THR A 26 24.95 -4.22 -24.53
C THR A 26 24.00 -5.40 -24.74
N ARG A 27 22.81 -5.19 -25.27
CA ARG A 27 21.71 -6.15 -25.40
C ARG A 27 21.27 -6.74 -24.05
N SER A 28 21.46 -5.95 -22.99
CA SER A 28 20.99 -6.29 -21.65
C SER A 28 19.48 -6.58 -21.66
N ARG A 29 19.08 -7.68 -21.00
CA ARG A 29 17.68 -8.04 -20.84
C ARG A 29 16.98 -7.12 -19.83
N ALA A 30 17.64 -6.85 -18.69
CA ALA A 30 17.17 -5.88 -17.72
C ALA A 30 17.46 -4.46 -18.19
N ILE A 31 16.62 -3.50 -17.80
CA ILE A 31 16.87 -2.08 -18.10
C ILE A 31 18.13 -1.64 -17.32
N PRO A 32 19.17 -1.12 -18.00
CA PRO A 32 20.34 -0.58 -17.32
C PRO A 32 19.98 0.63 -16.45
N ILE A 33 20.71 0.84 -15.36
CA ILE A 33 20.63 2.07 -14.57
C ILE A 33 21.61 3.07 -15.14
N TYR A 34 21.13 4.08 -15.86
CA TYR A 34 21.94 5.15 -16.43
C TYR A 34 22.22 6.22 -15.37
N GLN A 35 23.16 5.94 -14.49
CA GLN A 35 23.57 6.85 -13.41
C GLN A 35 24.55 7.89 -13.94
N THR A 36 24.03 8.88 -14.68
CA THR A 36 24.79 10.00 -15.25
C THR A 36 24.01 11.30 -15.12
N THR A 37 24.72 12.43 -15.12
CA THR A 37 24.10 13.76 -15.13
C THR A 37 23.79 14.25 -16.54
N SER A 38 24.70 13.97 -17.52
CA SER A 38 24.66 14.56 -18.85
C SER A 38 25.09 13.57 -19.91
N TYR A 39 24.77 13.87 -21.16
CA TYR A 39 25.02 13.05 -22.33
C TYR A 39 25.85 13.83 -23.36
N VAL A 40 26.75 13.14 -24.04
CA VAL A 40 27.64 13.75 -25.05
C VAL A 40 26.87 13.89 -26.37
N PHE A 41 26.90 15.07 -26.96
CA PHE A 41 26.36 15.33 -28.30
C PHE A 41 27.25 14.78 -29.38
N ARG A 42 26.68 14.44 -30.54
CA ARG A 42 27.45 14.03 -31.73
C ARG A 42 28.25 15.19 -32.29
N ASP A 43 27.61 16.37 -32.38
CA ASP A 43 28.11 17.62 -32.88
C ASP A 43 27.27 18.81 -32.42
N THR A 44 27.57 20.03 -32.84
CA THR A 44 26.86 21.26 -32.45
C THR A 44 25.43 21.31 -33.02
N GLU A 45 25.21 20.78 -34.23
CA GLU A 45 23.90 20.73 -34.86
C GLU A 45 22.97 19.80 -34.11
N HIS A 46 23.43 18.61 -33.74
CA HIS A 46 22.70 17.69 -32.88
C HIS A 46 22.30 18.34 -31.53
N ALA A 47 23.26 19.03 -30.89
CA ALA A 47 22.95 19.76 -29.66
C ALA A 47 21.86 20.82 -29.87
N GLN A 48 21.96 21.62 -30.93
CA GLN A 48 20.98 22.63 -31.29
C GLN A 48 19.57 22.03 -31.51
N ASN A 49 19.50 20.92 -32.22
CA ASN A 49 18.23 20.22 -32.52
C ASN A 49 17.55 19.68 -31.26
N LEU A 50 18.33 19.11 -30.32
CA LEU A 50 17.82 18.64 -29.05
C LEU A 50 17.26 19.78 -28.18
N PHE A 51 17.99 20.89 -28.05
CA PHE A 51 17.53 22.07 -27.31
C PHE A 51 16.36 22.78 -27.97
N GLY A 52 16.26 22.72 -29.30
CA GLY A 52 15.15 23.26 -30.09
C GLY A 52 13.93 22.35 -30.18
N LEU A 53 13.93 21.19 -29.55
CA LEU A 53 12.86 20.15 -29.60
C LEU A 53 12.55 19.66 -31.01
N THR A 54 13.48 19.78 -31.96
CA THR A 54 13.34 19.29 -33.32
C THR A 54 13.88 17.88 -33.52
N GLU A 55 14.67 17.38 -32.58
CA GLU A 55 15.16 16.00 -32.48
C GLU A 55 14.91 15.48 -31.06
N SER A 56 14.58 14.19 -30.92
CA SER A 56 14.44 13.54 -29.63
C SER A 56 15.76 12.95 -29.17
N GLY A 57 16.07 13.05 -27.86
CA GLY A 57 17.29 12.44 -27.31
C GLY A 57 17.60 12.93 -25.91
N ASN A 58 18.74 12.47 -25.39
CA ASN A 58 19.14 12.75 -24.01
C ASN A 58 20.09 13.95 -23.94
N ILE A 59 19.80 14.89 -23.05
CA ILE A 59 20.62 16.08 -22.76
C ILE A 59 21.17 15.99 -21.34
N TYR A 60 20.27 15.92 -20.37
CA TYR A 60 20.58 15.99 -18.95
C TYR A 60 19.54 15.22 -18.13
N SER A 61 19.99 14.41 -17.17
CA SER A 61 19.12 13.46 -16.45
C SER A 61 18.01 14.10 -15.61
N ARG A 62 18.04 15.41 -15.35
CA ARG A 62 16.91 16.10 -14.72
C ARG A 62 15.67 16.10 -15.61
N MET A 63 15.84 16.16 -16.94
CA MET A 63 14.72 16.22 -17.89
C MET A 63 14.43 14.86 -18.53
N MET A 64 15.47 14.09 -18.86
CA MET A 64 15.37 12.83 -19.57
C MET A 64 16.51 11.87 -19.18
N ASN A 65 16.18 10.62 -18.95
CA ASN A 65 17.13 9.58 -18.59
C ASN A 65 16.54 8.23 -19.04
N PRO A 66 17.26 7.36 -19.75
CA PRO A 66 16.69 6.14 -20.33
C PRO A 66 16.06 5.17 -19.30
N THR A 67 16.56 5.13 -18.07
CA THR A 67 15.96 4.33 -16.99
C THR A 67 14.63 4.94 -16.55
N VAL A 68 14.57 6.27 -16.43
CA VAL A 68 13.35 7.01 -16.06
C VAL A 68 12.33 6.92 -17.19
N ASP A 69 12.75 7.08 -18.45
CA ASP A 69 11.88 6.98 -19.64
C ASP A 69 11.20 5.61 -19.72
N ALA A 70 11.91 4.53 -19.43
CA ALA A 70 11.31 3.20 -19.40
C ALA A 70 10.21 3.07 -18.32
N PHE A 71 10.41 3.70 -17.16
CA PHE A 71 9.41 3.75 -16.09
C PHE A 71 8.20 4.59 -16.50
N GLU A 72 8.42 5.78 -17.05
CA GLU A 72 7.37 6.68 -17.55
C GLU A 72 6.53 6.00 -18.64
N ASN A 73 7.17 5.43 -19.64
CA ASN A 73 6.50 4.74 -20.74
C ASN A 73 5.66 3.54 -20.26
N ARG A 74 6.17 2.77 -19.28
CA ARG A 74 5.42 1.63 -18.72
C ARG A 74 4.15 2.08 -18.03
N VAL A 75 4.21 3.11 -17.20
CA VAL A 75 3.02 3.59 -16.48
C VAL A 75 2.06 4.31 -17.43
N ALA A 76 2.56 5.07 -18.42
CA ALA A 76 1.70 5.65 -19.44
C ALA A 76 0.89 4.58 -20.18
N LEU A 77 1.51 3.47 -20.59
CA LEU A 77 0.81 2.35 -21.23
C LEU A 77 -0.22 1.68 -20.31
N LEU A 78 0.07 1.57 -19.01
CA LEU A 78 -0.85 0.97 -18.04
C LEU A 78 -2.08 1.85 -17.79
N GLU A 79 -1.92 3.17 -17.83
CA GLU A 79 -3.01 4.15 -17.64
C GLU A 79 -3.73 4.53 -18.94
N ASP A 80 -3.37 3.96 -20.09
CA ASP A 80 -3.92 4.33 -21.40
C ASP A 80 -3.60 5.79 -21.81
N GLY A 81 -2.47 6.31 -21.27
CA GLY A 81 -1.95 7.65 -21.56
C GLY A 81 -0.99 7.68 -22.74
N VAL A 82 -0.75 8.88 -23.28
CA VAL A 82 0.16 9.10 -24.41
C VAL A 82 1.60 9.38 -23.99
N ALA A 83 1.80 9.90 -22.78
CA ALA A 83 3.10 10.21 -22.19
C ALA A 83 3.01 10.31 -20.68
N ALA A 84 4.16 10.18 -20.00
CA ALA A 84 4.26 10.42 -18.56
C ALA A 84 5.51 11.23 -18.22
N VAL A 85 5.49 11.90 -17.07
CA VAL A 85 6.62 12.64 -16.49
C VAL A 85 6.80 12.17 -15.05
N ALA A 86 7.95 11.57 -14.77
CA ALA A 86 8.31 11.15 -13.42
C ALA A 86 8.92 12.31 -12.61
N THR A 87 8.59 12.34 -11.34
CA THR A 87 9.00 13.37 -10.38
C THR A 87 9.56 12.77 -9.10
N ALA A 88 10.25 13.56 -8.31
CA ALA A 88 10.89 13.12 -7.06
C ALA A 88 9.89 12.66 -5.97
N SER A 89 8.60 12.99 -6.08
CA SER A 89 7.54 12.58 -5.15
C SER A 89 6.16 12.76 -5.76
N GLY A 90 5.13 12.10 -5.16
CA GLY A 90 3.73 12.34 -5.54
C GLY A 90 3.32 13.80 -5.33
N MET A 91 3.77 14.46 -4.25
CA MET A 91 3.50 15.88 -4.01
C MET A 91 4.11 16.79 -5.09
N ALA A 92 5.31 16.46 -5.59
CA ALA A 92 5.90 17.18 -6.71
C ALA A 92 5.07 16.96 -8.00
N ALA A 93 4.56 15.75 -8.24
CA ALA A 93 3.68 15.45 -9.36
C ALA A 93 2.41 16.31 -9.33
N ILE A 94 1.69 16.34 -8.20
CA ILE A 94 0.49 17.16 -8.01
C ILE A 94 0.82 18.64 -8.23
N THR A 95 1.86 19.15 -7.55
CA THR A 95 2.25 20.57 -7.63
C THR A 95 2.56 20.99 -9.07
N LEU A 96 3.39 20.21 -9.78
CA LEU A 96 3.74 20.52 -11.16
C LEU A 96 2.55 20.38 -12.11
N ALA A 97 1.65 19.41 -11.90
CA ALA A 97 0.46 19.25 -12.72
C ALA A 97 -0.45 20.48 -12.62
N ILE A 98 -0.67 21.00 -11.41
CA ILE A 98 -1.47 22.23 -11.19
C ILE A 98 -0.77 23.45 -11.79
N LEU A 99 0.51 23.68 -11.50
CA LEU A 99 1.27 24.84 -12.01
C LEU A 99 1.46 24.79 -13.54
N ASN A 100 1.26 23.66 -14.18
CA ASN A 100 1.33 23.56 -15.63
C ASN A 100 0.14 24.23 -16.35
N ILE A 101 -0.97 24.41 -15.64
CA ILE A 101 -2.25 24.89 -16.19
C ILE A 101 -2.85 26.10 -15.46
N ALA A 102 -2.39 26.40 -14.26
CA ALA A 102 -2.90 27.48 -13.43
C ALA A 102 -1.78 28.42 -12.98
N GLU A 103 -2.07 29.72 -12.94
CA GLU A 103 -1.18 30.77 -12.51
C GLU A 103 -1.87 31.70 -11.49
N ALA A 104 -1.18 32.75 -11.03
CA ALA A 104 -1.74 33.71 -10.08
C ALA A 104 -3.00 34.37 -10.64
N GLY A 105 -4.10 34.28 -9.91
CA GLY A 105 -5.42 34.76 -10.28
C GLY A 105 -6.39 33.68 -10.74
N ASP A 106 -5.88 32.46 -11.03
CA ASP A 106 -6.66 31.29 -11.43
C ASP A 106 -7.23 30.53 -10.21
N GLU A 107 -8.13 29.61 -10.51
CA GLU A 107 -8.85 28.81 -9.53
C GLU A 107 -8.84 27.32 -9.91
N ILE A 108 -8.73 26.47 -8.89
CA ILE A 108 -8.88 25.00 -8.98
C ILE A 108 -10.05 24.59 -8.09
N ILE A 109 -10.88 23.66 -8.54
CA ILE A 109 -11.93 23.05 -7.71
C ILE A 109 -11.48 21.65 -7.33
N THR A 110 -11.73 21.26 -6.09
CA THR A 110 -11.34 19.94 -5.59
C THR A 110 -12.37 19.36 -4.63
N ASP A 111 -12.38 18.01 -4.53
CA ASP A 111 -13.05 17.34 -3.42
C ASP A 111 -12.42 17.76 -2.09
N SER A 112 -13.24 17.90 -1.06
CA SER A 112 -12.79 18.16 0.32
C SER A 112 -12.13 16.94 0.97
N ASN A 113 -12.44 15.74 0.50
CA ASN A 113 -11.85 14.48 0.94
C ASN A 113 -10.56 14.16 0.18
N LEU A 114 -9.43 14.61 0.71
CA LEU A 114 -8.12 14.44 0.10
C LEU A 114 -7.10 13.88 1.09
N TYR A 115 -6.04 13.31 0.56
CA TYR A 115 -4.82 13.08 1.34
C TYR A 115 -4.38 14.37 2.04
N GLY A 116 -4.08 14.28 3.34
CA GLY A 116 -3.77 15.46 4.16
C GLY A 116 -2.65 16.37 3.61
N GLY A 117 -1.64 15.78 2.91
CA GLY A 117 -0.59 16.55 2.25
C GLY A 117 -1.12 17.36 1.05
N THR A 118 -2.02 16.79 0.27
CA THR A 118 -2.68 17.47 -0.86
C THR A 118 -3.62 18.55 -0.36
N PHE A 119 -4.40 18.25 0.68
CA PHE A 119 -5.26 19.25 1.33
C PHE A 119 -4.43 20.47 1.78
N ASN A 120 -3.34 20.25 2.50
CA ASN A 120 -2.48 21.35 2.98
C ASN A 120 -1.79 22.11 1.84
N LEU A 121 -1.39 21.44 0.75
CA LEU A 121 -0.88 22.10 -0.45
C LEU A 121 -1.93 23.08 -1.01
N PHE A 122 -3.18 22.63 -1.12
CA PHE A 122 -4.27 23.37 -1.73
C PHE A 122 -4.80 24.49 -0.83
N ASP A 123 -4.94 24.23 0.45
CA ASP A 123 -5.49 25.18 1.42
C ASP A 123 -4.46 26.24 1.86
N GLN A 124 -3.19 25.87 2.04
CA GLN A 124 -2.19 26.74 2.64
C GLN A 124 -1.09 27.21 1.69
N THR A 125 -0.70 26.38 0.72
CA THR A 125 0.49 26.67 -0.09
C THR A 125 0.15 27.36 -1.40
N LEU A 126 -0.76 26.82 -2.22
CA LEU A 126 -1.15 27.40 -3.50
C LEU A 126 -1.72 28.83 -3.38
N PRO A 127 -2.50 29.18 -2.35
CA PRO A 127 -2.97 30.56 -2.17
C PRO A 127 -1.84 31.58 -2.02
N LYS A 128 -0.67 31.20 -1.48
CA LYS A 128 0.52 32.06 -1.39
C LYS A 128 1.13 32.38 -2.75
N TYR A 129 0.88 31.53 -3.74
CA TYR A 129 1.25 31.75 -5.14
C TYR A 129 0.13 32.37 -5.97
N GLY A 130 -0.97 32.77 -5.32
CA GLY A 130 -2.09 33.44 -5.95
C GLY A 130 -3.09 32.53 -6.64
N ILE A 131 -2.97 31.21 -6.51
CA ILE A 131 -3.92 30.24 -7.04
C ILE A 131 -4.96 29.95 -5.95
N ASN A 132 -6.23 30.25 -6.24
CA ASN A 132 -7.34 29.96 -5.34
C ASN A 132 -7.76 28.49 -5.47
N VAL A 133 -8.16 27.86 -4.35
CA VAL A 133 -8.70 26.49 -4.38
C VAL A 133 -10.06 26.46 -3.69
N VAL A 134 -11.06 25.96 -4.40
CA VAL A 134 -12.43 25.80 -3.91
C VAL A 134 -12.67 24.33 -3.56
N PHE A 135 -12.92 24.07 -2.29
CA PHE A 135 -13.25 22.73 -1.79
C PHE A 135 -14.76 22.51 -1.86
N VAL A 136 -15.17 21.38 -2.40
CA VAL A 136 -16.58 20.98 -2.47
C VAL A 136 -16.76 19.58 -1.88
N ASP A 137 -17.99 19.23 -1.53
CA ASP A 137 -18.34 17.84 -1.22
C ASP A 137 -18.40 17.05 -2.53
N GLY A 138 -17.39 16.19 -2.73
CA GLY A 138 -17.22 15.38 -3.95
C GLY A 138 -18.19 14.22 -4.10
N THR A 139 -19.06 13.97 -3.11
CA THR A 139 -20.08 12.91 -3.17
C THR A 139 -21.23 13.25 -4.13
N ASP A 140 -21.43 14.53 -4.45
CA ASP A 140 -22.40 15.00 -5.43
C ASP A 140 -21.68 15.74 -6.58
N PRO A 141 -21.64 15.20 -7.81
CA PRO A 141 -21.03 15.84 -8.96
C PRO A 141 -21.54 17.26 -9.25
N GLU A 142 -22.80 17.59 -8.92
CA GLU A 142 -23.36 18.92 -9.16
C GLU A 142 -22.73 20.00 -8.29
N ASN A 143 -22.09 19.66 -7.17
CA ASN A 143 -21.33 20.62 -6.38
C ASN A 143 -20.13 21.18 -7.16
N PHE A 144 -19.48 20.36 -7.99
CA PHE A 144 -18.42 20.83 -8.89
C PHE A 144 -18.98 21.79 -9.92
N ARG A 145 -20.12 21.46 -10.56
CA ARG A 145 -20.78 22.34 -11.53
C ARG A 145 -21.11 23.70 -10.93
N ALA A 146 -21.66 23.72 -9.73
CA ALA A 146 -22.06 24.95 -9.04
C ALA A 146 -20.86 25.83 -8.65
N ALA A 147 -19.69 25.23 -8.45
CA ALA A 147 -18.48 25.95 -8.05
C ALA A 147 -17.67 26.52 -9.23
N ILE A 148 -17.92 26.09 -10.47
CA ILE A 148 -17.16 26.52 -11.65
C ILE A 148 -17.38 28.01 -11.92
N THR A 149 -16.27 28.73 -12.13
CA THR A 149 -16.23 30.15 -12.53
C THR A 149 -15.39 30.33 -13.80
N ASP A 150 -15.35 31.57 -14.31
CA ASP A 150 -14.47 31.89 -15.47
C ASP A 150 -12.97 31.75 -15.15
N LYS A 151 -12.60 31.70 -13.87
CA LYS A 151 -11.23 31.55 -13.39
C LYS A 151 -10.84 30.08 -13.20
N THR A 152 -11.80 29.17 -13.22
CA THR A 152 -11.55 27.75 -12.97
C THR A 152 -10.75 27.15 -14.12
N LYS A 153 -9.60 26.52 -13.78
CA LYS A 153 -8.67 25.88 -14.72
C LYS A 153 -8.73 24.37 -14.71
N ALA A 154 -9.13 23.77 -13.59
CA ALA A 154 -9.22 22.31 -13.49
C ALA A 154 -10.11 21.88 -12.32
N ILE A 155 -10.54 20.63 -12.39
CA ILE A 155 -11.04 19.87 -11.23
C ILE A 155 -10.00 18.84 -10.85
N PHE A 156 -9.74 18.68 -9.53
CA PHE A 156 -8.85 17.68 -8.99
C PHE A 156 -9.61 16.77 -8.00
N ALA A 157 -9.36 15.46 -8.06
CA ALA A 157 -9.90 14.50 -7.09
C ALA A 157 -9.00 13.25 -6.98
N GLU A 158 -9.31 12.38 -6.01
CA GLU A 158 -8.67 11.07 -5.84
C GLU A 158 -9.64 9.97 -6.29
N THR A 159 -9.17 8.92 -6.96
CA THR A 159 -10.02 7.76 -7.35
C THR A 159 -10.70 7.11 -6.15
N ILE A 160 -9.93 6.90 -5.07
CA ILE A 160 -10.41 6.45 -3.75
C ILE A 160 -9.85 7.44 -2.74
N THR A 161 -10.72 8.12 -2.05
CA THR A 161 -10.34 9.20 -1.12
C THR A 161 -9.67 8.67 0.15
N ASN A 162 -8.78 9.45 0.72
CA ASN A 162 -8.03 9.10 1.93
C ASN A 162 -8.29 10.12 3.06
N PRO A 163 -8.86 9.73 4.20
CA PRO A 163 -9.09 8.35 4.67
C PRO A 163 -10.54 7.86 4.54
N SER A 164 -11.46 8.63 3.98
CA SER A 164 -12.91 8.32 3.96
C SER A 164 -13.26 7.10 3.08
N LEU A 165 -12.35 6.70 2.14
CA LEU A 165 -12.50 5.56 1.25
C LEU A 165 -13.76 5.63 0.37
N TYR A 166 -14.17 6.85 0.00
CA TYR A 166 -15.20 7.09 -0.99
C TYR A 166 -14.62 6.90 -2.39
N VAL A 167 -15.32 6.21 -3.27
CA VAL A 167 -14.93 6.08 -4.69
C VAL A 167 -15.57 7.21 -5.48
N PHE A 168 -14.75 8.01 -6.14
CA PHE A 168 -15.16 9.22 -6.84
C PHE A 168 -15.87 8.92 -8.17
N ASP A 169 -16.93 9.67 -8.51
CA ASP A 169 -17.64 9.51 -9.80
C ASP A 169 -16.90 10.23 -10.93
N ILE A 170 -15.86 9.54 -11.45
CA ILE A 170 -14.94 10.06 -12.46
C ILE A 170 -15.70 10.51 -13.72
N GLU A 171 -16.59 9.68 -14.25
CA GLU A 171 -17.27 9.96 -15.52
C GLU A 171 -18.23 11.14 -15.41
N ALA A 172 -19.00 11.23 -14.33
CA ALA A 172 -19.93 12.34 -14.14
C ALA A 172 -19.19 13.68 -14.02
N VAL A 173 -18.10 13.72 -13.23
CA VAL A 173 -17.33 14.96 -13.05
C VAL A 173 -16.46 15.28 -14.27
N ALA A 174 -15.94 14.28 -15.00
CA ALA A 174 -15.26 14.52 -16.28
C ALA A 174 -16.19 15.19 -17.30
N ASN A 175 -17.45 14.74 -17.41
CA ASN A 175 -18.42 15.36 -18.29
C ASN A 175 -18.68 16.82 -17.90
N ILE A 176 -18.84 17.13 -16.59
CA ILE A 176 -19.00 18.49 -16.09
C ILE A 176 -17.78 19.36 -16.43
N ALA A 177 -16.58 18.83 -16.22
CA ALA A 177 -15.33 19.53 -16.53
C ALA A 177 -15.24 19.85 -18.04
N HIS A 178 -15.50 18.87 -18.90
CA HIS A 178 -15.43 19.03 -20.35
C HIS A 178 -16.51 19.96 -20.93
N GLU A 179 -17.73 19.93 -20.41
CA GLU A 179 -18.79 20.89 -20.76
C GLU A 179 -18.36 22.33 -20.51
N ASN A 180 -17.49 22.55 -19.52
CA ASN A 180 -16.95 23.85 -19.15
C ASN A 180 -15.55 24.12 -19.74
N GLY A 181 -15.02 23.21 -20.58
CA GLY A 181 -13.71 23.35 -21.24
C GLY A 181 -12.53 23.36 -20.27
N ILE A 182 -12.61 22.63 -19.17
CA ILE A 182 -11.53 22.45 -18.19
C ILE A 182 -11.20 20.95 -18.02
N PRO A 183 -9.95 20.58 -17.73
CA PRO A 183 -9.55 19.18 -17.55
C PRO A 183 -9.93 18.65 -16.16
N LEU A 184 -10.10 17.33 -16.07
CA LEU A 184 -10.17 16.56 -14.83
C LEU A 184 -8.82 15.89 -14.56
N LEU A 185 -8.25 16.18 -13.39
CA LEU A 185 -7.02 15.59 -12.87
C LEU A 185 -7.38 14.60 -11.76
N ILE A 186 -6.91 13.36 -11.86
CA ILE A 186 -7.20 12.30 -10.88
C ILE A 186 -5.91 11.73 -10.28
N ASP A 187 -5.78 11.79 -8.96
CA ASP A 187 -4.79 11.01 -8.23
C ASP A 187 -5.28 9.55 -8.08
N ASN A 188 -4.63 8.65 -8.81
CA ASN A 188 -4.98 7.23 -8.87
C ASN A 188 -4.10 6.35 -7.97
N THR A 189 -3.45 6.95 -6.99
CA THR A 189 -2.48 6.26 -6.12
C THR A 189 -3.08 5.04 -5.41
N PHE A 190 -4.30 5.15 -4.84
CA PHE A 190 -4.90 4.08 -4.04
C PHE A 190 -5.44 2.93 -4.88
N ALA A 191 -6.03 3.22 -6.03
CA ALA A 191 -6.54 2.19 -6.93
C ALA A 191 -5.42 1.53 -7.75
N THR A 192 -4.29 2.20 -7.96
CA THR A 192 -3.17 1.77 -8.81
C THR A 192 -3.52 1.70 -10.29
N PRO A 193 -2.55 1.69 -11.21
CA PRO A 193 -2.84 1.52 -12.63
C PRO A 193 -3.35 0.12 -13.00
N TYR A 194 -3.41 -0.80 -12.03
CA TYR A 194 -3.99 -2.14 -12.20
C TYR A 194 -5.45 -2.21 -11.76
N GLY A 195 -5.81 -1.51 -10.67
CA GLY A 195 -7.16 -1.56 -10.09
C GLY A 195 -8.15 -0.58 -10.70
N ALA A 196 -7.69 0.54 -11.28
CA ALA A 196 -8.54 1.48 -12.01
C ALA A 196 -7.77 2.18 -13.13
N ASN A 197 -8.49 2.61 -14.16
CA ASN A 197 -7.94 3.38 -15.28
C ASN A 197 -8.81 4.63 -15.53
N PRO A 198 -8.54 5.74 -14.81
CA PRO A 198 -9.36 6.95 -14.88
C PRO A 198 -9.47 7.57 -16.28
N ILE A 199 -8.43 7.45 -17.14
CA ILE A 199 -8.44 7.97 -18.50
C ILE A 199 -9.56 7.36 -19.34
N LYS A 200 -9.90 6.08 -19.12
CA LYS A 200 -11.01 5.43 -19.82
C LYS A 200 -12.37 6.04 -19.47
N TRP A 201 -12.45 6.69 -18.33
CA TRP A 201 -13.67 7.30 -17.80
C TRP A 201 -13.70 8.82 -17.93
N GLY A 202 -12.73 9.39 -18.65
CA GLY A 202 -12.73 10.81 -18.99
C GLY A 202 -11.74 11.67 -18.22
N ALA A 203 -10.93 11.13 -17.33
CA ALA A 203 -9.82 11.89 -16.75
C ALA A 203 -8.81 12.28 -17.84
N ASP A 204 -8.32 13.52 -17.78
CA ASP A 204 -7.38 14.06 -18.76
C ASP A 204 -5.93 13.88 -18.32
N VAL A 205 -5.71 13.96 -17.01
CA VAL A 205 -4.40 13.77 -16.39
C VAL A 205 -4.55 12.84 -15.20
N VAL A 206 -3.67 11.84 -15.12
CA VAL A 206 -3.60 10.91 -13.99
C VAL A 206 -2.31 11.13 -13.22
N ILE A 207 -2.39 11.06 -11.91
CA ILE A 207 -1.26 11.27 -11.00
C ILE A 207 -1.08 10.05 -10.12
N HIS A 208 0.18 9.71 -9.83
CA HIS A 208 0.53 8.66 -8.87
C HIS A 208 1.63 9.12 -7.92
N SER A 209 1.47 8.79 -6.65
CA SER A 209 2.61 8.61 -5.77
C SER A 209 3.17 7.20 -5.98
N ALA A 210 4.24 7.07 -6.77
CA ALA A 210 4.90 5.79 -7.00
C ALA A 210 5.50 5.17 -5.73
N THR A 211 5.68 6.00 -4.70
CA THR A 211 6.10 5.63 -3.33
C THR A 211 5.25 4.51 -2.73
N LYS A 212 3.95 4.42 -3.12
CA LYS A 212 2.95 3.53 -2.54
C LYS A 212 2.97 2.15 -3.23
N TRP A 213 1.85 1.64 -3.71
CA TRP A 213 1.76 0.29 -4.33
C TRP A 213 2.67 0.07 -5.53
N ILE A 214 2.97 1.10 -6.34
CA ILE A 214 3.88 0.96 -7.48
C ILE A 214 5.25 0.47 -6.98
N GLY A 215 5.84 1.14 -6.01
CA GLY A 215 7.06 0.67 -5.34
C GLY A 215 6.82 -0.55 -4.46
N GLY A 216 5.83 -0.47 -3.57
CA GLY A 216 5.30 -1.55 -2.77
C GLY A 216 6.20 -2.08 -1.65
N HIS A 217 7.32 -1.42 -1.35
CA HIS A 217 8.33 -1.91 -0.38
C HIS A 217 8.81 -0.84 0.60
N GLY A 218 8.23 0.38 0.57
CA GLY A 218 8.62 1.47 1.46
C GLY A 218 10.08 1.97 1.30
N THR A 219 10.73 1.68 0.15
CA THR A 219 12.17 1.92 -0.05
C THR A 219 12.49 3.19 -0.83
N SER A 220 11.56 3.69 -1.64
CA SER A 220 11.81 4.78 -2.58
C SER A 220 10.65 5.75 -2.65
N ILE A 221 10.97 7.04 -2.81
CA ILE A 221 9.99 8.10 -3.02
C ILE A 221 10.01 8.49 -4.49
N GLY A 222 8.83 8.66 -5.09
CA GLY A 222 8.66 9.14 -6.45
C GLY A 222 7.22 9.44 -6.78
N GLY A 223 6.99 10.15 -7.87
CA GLY A 223 5.69 10.49 -8.42
C GLY A 223 5.68 10.40 -9.94
N LEU A 224 4.49 10.42 -10.49
CA LEU A 224 4.23 10.42 -11.93
C LEU A 224 3.04 11.32 -12.25
N VAL A 225 3.13 11.98 -13.40
CA VAL A 225 2.02 12.65 -14.05
C VAL A 225 1.86 12.04 -15.43
N ILE A 226 0.69 11.51 -15.73
CA ILE A 226 0.36 10.85 -16.99
C ILE A 226 -0.60 11.76 -17.77
N ASP A 227 -0.23 12.05 -19.02
CA ASP A 227 -1.04 12.81 -19.97
C ASP A 227 -1.95 11.86 -20.75
N GLY A 228 -3.27 12.04 -20.65
CA GLY A 228 -4.26 11.28 -21.41
C GLY A 228 -4.28 11.61 -22.90
N GLY A 229 -3.73 12.76 -23.29
CA GLY A 229 -3.59 13.19 -24.68
C GLY A 229 -4.89 13.51 -25.41
N ARG A 230 -6.01 13.65 -24.70
CA ARG A 230 -7.36 13.80 -25.29
C ARG A 230 -7.95 15.19 -25.06
N PHE A 231 -7.43 15.94 -24.10
CA PHE A 231 -7.96 17.28 -23.78
C PHE A 231 -7.58 18.30 -24.85
N ASN A 232 -8.57 19.12 -25.24
CA ASN A 232 -8.35 20.22 -26.21
C ASN A 232 -7.81 21.46 -25.50
N TRP A 233 -6.49 21.62 -25.48
CA TRP A 233 -5.82 22.80 -24.92
C TRP A 233 -6.07 24.09 -25.71
N ASN A 234 -6.60 24.00 -26.97
CA ASN A 234 -6.87 25.14 -27.85
C ASN A 234 -8.31 25.66 -27.73
N ASN A 235 -8.87 25.67 -26.53
CA ASN A 235 -10.24 26.10 -26.27
C ASN A 235 -10.39 27.53 -25.76
N GLY A 236 -9.29 28.30 -25.73
CA GLY A 236 -9.24 29.70 -25.33
C GLY A 236 -9.02 29.94 -23.83
N LYS A 237 -9.01 28.90 -23.00
CA LYS A 237 -8.81 29.02 -21.54
C LYS A 237 -7.35 28.87 -21.09
N PHE A 238 -6.47 28.36 -21.95
CA PHE A 238 -5.09 27.99 -21.62
C PHE A 238 -4.08 28.70 -22.51
N PRO A 239 -3.84 30.04 -22.29
CA PRO A 239 -2.91 30.82 -23.11
C PRO A 239 -1.49 30.23 -23.06
N GLY A 240 -1.02 29.68 -21.94
CA GLY A 240 0.28 29.01 -21.84
C GLY A 240 0.47 27.79 -22.73
N PHE A 241 -0.59 27.28 -23.39
CA PHE A 241 -0.53 26.22 -24.41
C PHE A 241 -0.72 26.75 -25.83
N THR A 242 -1.37 27.89 -26.02
CA THR A 242 -1.80 28.40 -27.33
C THR A 242 -1.01 29.58 -27.81
N GLU A 243 -0.43 30.38 -26.91
CA GLU A 243 0.45 31.47 -27.26
C GLU A 243 1.87 30.98 -27.56
N PRO A 244 2.63 31.71 -28.41
CA PRO A 244 4.02 31.37 -28.68
C PRO A 244 4.88 31.48 -27.43
N ASP A 245 5.60 30.43 -27.07
CA ASP A 245 6.53 30.44 -25.93
C ASP A 245 7.89 30.97 -26.34
N GLU A 246 8.28 32.10 -25.80
CA GLU A 246 9.53 32.79 -26.12
C GLU A 246 10.76 31.97 -25.71
N SER A 247 10.66 31.15 -24.63
CA SER A 247 11.76 30.33 -24.14
C SER A 247 12.08 29.12 -25.04
N TYR A 248 11.13 28.77 -25.93
CA TYR A 248 11.26 27.68 -26.92
C TYR A 248 11.01 28.16 -28.35
N HIS A 249 11.59 29.31 -28.75
CA HIS A 249 11.54 29.81 -30.13
C HIS A 249 10.13 29.99 -30.71
N GLY A 250 9.13 30.26 -29.85
CA GLY A 250 7.76 30.52 -30.28
C GLY A 250 6.91 29.27 -30.46
N ILE A 251 7.31 28.11 -29.91
CA ILE A 251 6.47 26.90 -29.92
C ILE A 251 5.13 27.16 -29.23
N ARG A 252 4.06 26.61 -29.76
CA ARG A 252 2.72 26.56 -29.14
C ARG A 252 2.46 25.12 -28.73
N PHE A 253 2.60 24.81 -27.46
CA PHE A 253 2.51 23.42 -26.98
C PHE A 253 1.23 22.71 -27.42
N GLY A 254 0.07 23.39 -27.33
CA GLY A 254 -1.24 22.83 -27.68
C GLY A 254 -1.45 22.56 -29.17
N THR A 255 -0.67 23.18 -30.06
CA THR A 255 -0.80 23.00 -31.53
C THR A 255 0.39 22.28 -32.15
N ASP A 256 1.60 22.57 -31.69
CA ASP A 256 2.83 22.15 -32.39
C ASP A 256 3.35 20.80 -31.87
N VAL A 257 3.00 20.41 -30.62
CA VAL A 257 3.46 19.17 -29.96
C VAL A 257 2.49 17.99 -30.16
N GLY A 258 1.21 18.28 -30.41
CA GLY A 258 0.18 17.24 -30.56
C GLY A 258 -0.33 16.67 -29.22
N PRO A 259 -0.71 15.38 -29.16
CA PRO A 259 -1.41 14.81 -28.02
C PRO A 259 -0.64 14.89 -26.67
N ALA A 260 0.70 14.85 -26.71
CA ALA A 260 1.53 14.90 -25.50
C ALA A 260 1.85 16.34 -25.02
N ALA A 261 1.05 17.33 -25.41
CA ALA A 261 1.28 18.74 -25.13
C ALA A 261 1.45 19.03 -23.63
N PHE A 262 0.62 18.43 -22.79
CA PHE A 262 0.68 18.63 -21.35
C PHE A 262 1.99 18.08 -20.75
N ALA A 263 2.34 16.83 -21.10
CA ALA A 263 3.55 16.19 -20.58
C ALA A 263 4.82 16.86 -21.07
N VAL A 264 4.88 17.25 -22.36
CA VAL A 264 6.06 17.94 -22.93
C VAL A 264 6.26 19.28 -22.27
N LYS A 265 5.21 20.12 -22.16
CA LYS A 265 5.29 21.43 -21.49
C LYS A 265 5.76 21.28 -20.05
N LEU A 266 5.15 20.36 -19.28
CA LEU A 266 5.55 20.09 -17.91
C LEU A 266 7.03 19.71 -17.78
N ARG A 267 7.54 18.85 -18.67
CA ARG A 267 8.94 18.39 -18.70
C ARG A 267 9.91 19.51 -19.00
N VAL A 268 9.68 20.24 -20.10
CA VAL A 268 10.66 21.19 -20.61
C VAL A 268 10.64 22.55 -19.90
N GLN A 269 9.57 22.85 -19.16
CA GLN A 269 9.44 24.04 -18.32
C GLN A 269 9.58 23.70 -16.84
N LEU A 270 8.52 23.18 -16.21
CA LEU A 270 8.46 23.07 -14.76
C LEU A 270 9.43 22.03 -14.18
N LEU A 271 9.54 20.84 -14.77
CA LEU A 271 10.51 19.83 -14.29
C LEU A 271 11.93 20.36 -14.46
N ARG A 272 12.25 20.99 -15.60
CA ARG A 272 13.56 21.58 -15.87
C ARG A 272 13.90 22.67 -14.87
N ASP A 273 12.99 23.60 -14.63
CA ASP A 273 13.25 24.85 -13.92
C ASP A 273 13.12 24.70 -12.40
N MET A 274 12.12 23.94 -11.91
CA MET A 274 11.92 23.67 -10.49
C MET A 274 12.75 22.49 -9.98
N GLY A 275 13.05 21.52 -10.83
CA GLY A 275 14.06 20.50 -10.58
C GLY A 275 13.68 19.27 -9.77
N PRO A 276 12.40 18.92 -9.48
CA PRO A 276 12.07 17.74 -8.69
C PRO A 276 12.13 16.44 -9.52
N ALA A 277 13.29 16.18 -10.12
CA ALA A 277 13.53 15.03 -11.00
C ALA A 277 13.65 13.72 -10.21
N LEU A 278 13.13 12.64 -10.77
CA LEU A 278 13.30 11.29 -10.24
C LEU A 278 14.72 10.77 -10.50
N SER A 279 15.34 10.13 -9.50
CA SER A 279 16.63 9.47 -9.72
C SER A 279 16.47 8.18 -10.53
N PRO A 280 17.45 7.84 -11.41
CA PRO A 280 17.42 6.58 -12.16
C PRO A 280 17.37 5.34 -11.25
N GLN A 281 18.01 5.40 -10.08
CA GLN A 281 17.99 4.32 -9.10
C GLN A 281 16.57 4.08 -8.57
N ASN A 282 15.82 5.14 -8.24
CA ASN A 282 14.43 5.00 -7.78
C ASN A 282 13.52 4.51 -8.92
N ALA A 283 13.71 5.01 -10.15
CA ALA A 283 12.99 4.51 -11.32
C ALA A 283 13.19 3.01 -11.52
N PHE A 284 14.41 2.51 -11.34
CA PHE A 284 14.72 1.08 -11.40
C PHE A 284 13.97 0.28 -10.34
N TYR A 285 13.90 0.74 -9.10
CA TYR A 285 13.11 0.08 -8.05
C TYR A 285 11.61 0.08 -8.34
N PHE A 286 11.09 1.16 -8.93
CA PHE A 286 9.68 1.21 -9.34
C PHE A 286 9.38 0.28 -10.51
N LEU A 287 10.30 0.14 -11.46
CA LEU A 287 10.18 -0.85 -12.53
C LEU A 287 10.11 -2.28 -11.99
N GLN A 288 10.94 -2.62 -10.99
CA GLN A 288 10.85 -3.91 -10.30
C GLN A 288 9.54 -4.09 -9.54
N GLY A 289 9.07 -3.02 -8.87
CA GLY A 289 7.77 -3.02 -8.18
C GLY A 289 6.60 -3.27 -9.14
N LEU A 290 6.62 -2.64 -10.31
CA LEU A 290 5.58 -2.82 -11.33
C LEU A 290 5.48 -4.27 -11.82
N GLU A 291 6.60 -4.96 -12.00
CA GLU A 291 6.60 -6.35 -12.51
C GLU A 291 5.78 -7.33 -11.65
N THR A 292 5.55 -7.00 -10.38
CA THR A 292 4.76 -7.82 -9.45
C THR A 292 3.52 -7.10 -8.92
N LEU A 293 3.16 -5.95 -9.46
CA LEU A 293 2.07 -5.13 -8.93
C LEU A 293 0.73 -5.89 -8.90
N ASN A 294 0.37 -6.56 -9.98
CA ASN A 294 -0.87 -7.34 -10.06
C ASN A 294 -0.92 -8.47 -9.01
N LEU A 295 0.19 -9.17 -8.79
CA LEU A 295 0.27 -10.24 -7.80
C LEU A 295 0.11 -9.69 -6.38
N ARG A 296 0.75 -8.54 -6.10
CA ARG A 296 0.63 -7.88 -4.80
C ARG A 296 -0.76 -7.33 -4.57
N VAL A 297 -1.34 -6.63 -5.55
CA VAL A 297 -2.69 -6.07 -5.44
C VAL A 297 -3.72 -7.17 -5.20
N LYS A 298 -3.66 -8.29 -5.93
CA LYS A 298 -4.55 -9.45 -5.70
C LYS A 298 -4.41 -10.00 -4.28
N ARG A 299 -3.18 -10.22 -3.80
CA ARG A 299 -2.93 -10.73 -2.44
C ARG A 299 -3.36 -9.73 -1.36
N HIS A 300 -3.09 -8.44 -1.56
CA HIS A 300 -3.59 -7.37 -0.69
C HIS A 300 -5.11 -7.42 -0.58
N SER A 301 -5.83 -7.48 -1.73
CA SER A 301 -7.29 -7.56 -1.77
C SER A 301 -7.83 -8.79 -1.05
N GLU A 302 -7.31 -9.98 -1.36
CA GLU A 302 -7.71 -11.24 -0.70
C GLU A 302 -7.58 -11.15 0.83
N ASN A 303 -6.45 -10.65 1.32
CA ASN A 303 -6.26 -10.46 2.74
C ASN A 303 -7.23 -9.43 3.31
N THR A 304 -7.42 -8.30 2.61
CA THR A 304 -8.27 -7.20 3.05
C THR A 304 -9.72 -7.61 3.20
N GLU A 305 -10.28 -8.29 2.21
CA GLU A 305 -11.66 -8.79 2.25
C GLU A 305 -11.90 -9.75 3.43
N ARG A 306 -10.92 -10.62 3.68
CA ARG A 306 -10.97 -11.54 4.83
C ARG A 306 -10.87 -10.79 6.17
N VAL A 307 -10.01 -9.76 6.25
CA VAL A 307 -9.88 -8.91 7.46
C VAL A 307 -11.14 -8.08 7.68
N VAL A 308 -11.74 -7.52 6.61
CA VAL A 308 -13.04 -6.82 6.69
C VAL A 308 -14.11 -7.72 7.29
N LYS A 309 -14.24 -8.96 6.80
CA LYS A 309 -15.19 -9.93 7.35
C LYS A 309 -14.93 -10.22 8.81
N TYR A 310 -13.66 -10.44 9.19
CA TYR A 310 -13.28 -10.65 10.59
C TYR A 310 -13.67 -9.46 11.48
N LEU A 311 -13.41 -8.22 11.03
CA LEU A 311 -13.74 -7.02 11.79
C LEU A 311 -15.25 -6.81 11.92
N LEU A 312 -16.04 -7.10 10.90
CA LEU A 312 -17.51 -7.05 10.96
C LEU A 312 -18.09 -8.03 11.96
N ASP A 313 -17.51 -9.21 12.10
CA ASP A 313 -17.94 -10.25 13.02
C ASP A 313 -17.39 -10.03 14.47
N HIS A 314 -16.46 -9.09 14.66
CA HIS A 314 -15.77 -8.90 15.94
C HIS A 314 -16.61 -8.12 16.95
N PRO A 315 -16.88 -8.65 18.18
CA PRO A 315 -17.84 -8.07 19.14
C PRO A 315 -17.42 -6.69 19.67
N GLN A 316 -16.14 -6.32 19.62
CA GLN A 316 -15.62 -5.03 20.09
C GLN A 316 -15.44 -4.01 18.98
N VAL A 317 -15.70 -4.35 17.72
CA VAL A 317 -15.70 -3.42 16.60
C VAL A 317 -17.08 -2.75 16.53
N ASP A 318 -17.10 -1.45 16.36
CA ASP A 318 -18.31 -0.64 16.28
C ASP A 318 -18.76 -0.44 14.84
N TRP A 319 -17.82 -0.13 13.96
CA TRP A 319 -18.07 0.07 12.52
C TRP A 319 -16.84 -0.29 11.69
N VAL A 320 -17.09 -0.67 10.44
CA VAL A 320 -16.04 -0.92 9.42
C VAL A 320 -16.43 -0.20 8.15
N ASN A 321 -15.48 0.47 7.51
CA ASN A 321 -15.65 1.11 6.21
C ASN A 321 -14.61 0.57 5.21
N TYR A 322 -15.11 0.15 4.07
CA TYR A 322 -14.34 -0.42 2.97
C TYR A 322 -15.12 -0.28 1.66
N PRO A 323 -14.50 0.09 0.52
CA PRO A 323 -15.24 0.32 -0.73
C PRO A 323 -16.00 -0.90 -1.26
N GLY A 324 -15.56 -2.12 -0.93
CA GLY A 324 -16.22 -3.38 -1.31
C GLY A 324 -17.39 -3.81 -0.43
N LEU A 325 -17.82 -2.99 0.52
CA LEU A 325 -19.02 -3.26 1.31
C LEU A 325 -20.27 -2.66 0.65
N GLU A 326 -21.34 -3.43 0.51
CA GLU A 326 -22.64 -2.92 0.01
C GLU A 326 -23.19 -1.75 0.86
N SER A 327 -22.78 -1.65 2.13
CA SER A 327 -23.13 -0.54 3.02
C SER A 327 -22.31 0.73 2.76
N ASN A 328 -21.22 0.67 1.98
CA ASN A 328 -20.45 1.85 1.61
C ASN A 328 -21.26 2.71 0.63
N PRO A 329 -21.41 4.03 0.87
CA PRO A 329 -22.20 4.91 -0.01
C PRO A 329 -21.74 4.93 -1.48
N SER A 330 -20.46 4.65 -1.74
CA SER A 330 -19.90 4.61 -3.09
C SER A 330 -19.75 3.20 -3.67
N PHE A 331 -20.37 2.16 -3.08
CA PHE A 331 -20.23 0.77 -3.54
C PHE A 331 -20.55 0.62 -5.03
N ALA A 332 -21.62 1.25 -5.52
CA ALA A 332 -21.97 1.20 -6.95
C ALA A 332 -20.89 1.83 -7.87
N LEU A 333 -20.19 2.86 -7.39
CA LEU A 333 -19.06 3.46 -8.10
C LEU A 333 -17.82 2.56 -8.02
N ALA A 334 -17.62 1.88 -6.89
CA ALA A 334 -16.56 0.89 -6.75
C ALA A 334 -16.74 -0.25 -7.76
N GLU A 335 -17.94 -0.82 -7.87
CA GLU A 335 -18.30 -1.82 -8.89
C GLU A 335 -18.10 -1.32 -10.34
N LYS A 336 -18.33 -0.03 -10.57
CA LYS A 336 -18.18 0.58 -11.90
C LYS A 336 -16.73 0.81 -12.31
N TYR A 337 -15.91 1.33 -11.41
CA TYR A 337 -14.58 1.84 -11.74
C TYR A 337 -13.42 0.92 -11.37
N LEU A 338 -13.59 0.09 -10.34
CA LEU A 338 -12.52 -0.76 -9.84
C LEU A 338 -12.55 -2.14 -10.50
N THR A 339 -11.38 -2.68 -10.81
CA THR A 339 -11.21 -3.98 -11.47
C THR A 339 -10.41 -4.92 -10.56
N ASP A 340 -10.93 -6.11 -10.29
CA ASP A 340 -10.28 -7.18 -9.52
C ASP A 340 -9.83 -6.78 -8.09
N THR A 341 -10.26 -5.63 -7.57
CA THR A 341 -9.89 -5.15 -6.24
C THR A 341 -10.79 -4.00 -5.79
N TYR A 342 -11.09 -3.90 -4.52
CA TYR A 342 -11.66 -2.71 -3.87
C TYR A 342 -10.62 -1.95 -3.04
N GLY A 343 -9.33 -2.16 -3.33
CA GLY A 343 -8.21 -1.61 -2.59
C GLY A 343 -7.80 -2.46 -1.39
N SER A 344 -6.82 -1.96 -0.63
CA SER A 344 -6.26 -2.66 0.54
C SER A 344 -6.20 -1.80 1.80
N ILE A 345 -7.01 -0.75 1.83
CA ILE A 345 -7.17 0.12 2.99
C ILE A 345 -8.52 -0.15 3.65
N ILE A 346 -8.50 -0.27 4.95
CA ILE A 346 -9.71 -0.37 5.80
C ILE A 346 -9.67 0.77 6.79
N THR A 347 -10.81 1.38 7.05
CA THR A 347 -11.00 2.21 8.23
C THR A 347 -12.07 1.58 9.11
N PHE A 348 -11.83 1.58 10.42
CA PHE A 348 -12.76 1.00 11.39
C PHE A 348 -12.66 1.71 12.74
N GLY A 349 -13.69 1.55 13.56
CA GLY A 349 -13.71 2.02 14.94
C GLY A 349 -13.94 0.88 15.90
N VAL A 350 -13.28 0.93 17.06
CA VAL A 350 -13.55 0.03 18.20
C VAL A 350 -14.54 0.69 19.16
N LYS A 351 -15.28 -0.12 19.92
CA LYS A 351 -16.17 0.36 20.98
C LYS A 351 -15.36 1.04 22.07
N GLY A 352 -15.69 2.28 22.35
CA GLY A 352 -15.00 3.10 23.33
C GLY A 352 -14.71 4.50 22.81
N ASP A 353 -13.71 5.14 23.37
CA ASP A 353 -13.27 6.47 23.00
C ASP A 353 -11.94 6.48 22.22
N ARG A 354 -11.41 7.66 21.98
CA ARG A 354 -10.12 7.87 21.31
C ARG A 354 -8.96 7.12 21.96
N GLU A 355 -8.99 6.98 23.29
CA GLU A 355 -7.93 6.30 24.03
C GLU A 355 -7.93 4.80 23.76
N VAL A 356 -9.10 4.16 23.66
CA VAL A 356 -9.20 2.75 23.28
C VAL A 356 -8.64 2.52 21.89
N GLY A 357 -8.96 3.39 20.91
CA GLY A 357 -8.36 3.31 19.56
C GLY A 357 -6.84 3.43 19.58
N ARG A 358 -6.28 4.34 20.40
CA ARG A 358 -4.84 4.50 20.59
C ARG A 358 -4.22 3.24 21.20
N GLN A 359 -4.86 2.64 22.22
CA GLN A 359 -4.39 1.42 22.86
C GLN A 359 -4.32 0.22 21.90
N VAL A 360 -5.24 0.11 20.93
CA VAL A 360 -5.13 -0.93 19.88
C VAL A 360 -3.83 -0.78 19.12
N ILE A 361 -3.50 0.44 18.69
CA ILE A 361 -2.27 0.71 17.91
C ILE A 361 -1.01 0.45 18.72
N ASP A 362 -1.00 0.85 20.00
CA ASP A 362 0.16 0.68 20.87
C ASP A 362 0.44 -0.81 21.20
N HIS A 363 -0.53 -1.71 20.98
CA HIS A 363 -0.42 -3.13 21.32
C HIS A 363 -0.31 -4.09 20.14
N VAL A 364 -0.39 -3.60 18.89
CA VAL A 364 -0.06 -4.45 17.73
C VAL A 364 1.43 -4.80 17.74
N LYS A 365 1.77 -5.98 17.24
CA LYS A 365 3.14 -6.52 17.19
C LYS A 365 3.61 -6.77 15.78
N LEU A 366 2.70 -7.13 14.87
CA LEU A 366 2.98 -7.38 13.46
C LEU A 366 2.86 -6.10 12.63
N PHE A 367 1.79 -5.33 12.86
CA PHE A 367 1.57 -4.09 12.13
C PHE A 367 2.63 -3.04 12.47
N SER A 368 3.15 -2.37 11.46
CA SER A 368 4.01 -1.21 11.66
C SER A 368 3.16 0.06 11.87
N HIS A 369 3.34 0.74 13.00
CA HIS A 369 2.72 2.05 13.25
C HIS A 369 3.49 3.12 12.48
N VAL A 370 3.02 3.51 11.30
CA VAL A 370 3.70 4.44 10.41
C VAL A 370 2.74 5.15 9.46
N ALA A 371 3.06 6.40 9.14
CA ALA A 371 2.31 7.23 8.19
C ALA A 371 2.62 6.84 6.73
N ASN A 372 2.31 5.61 6.34
CA ASN A 372 2.45 5.11 4.96
C ASN A 372 1.27 4.21 4.59
N VAL A 373 1.20 3.79 3.32
CA VAL A 373 0.23 2.84 2.76
C VAL A 373 0.85 2.08 1.58
N GLY A 374 0.28 0.93 1.23
CA GLY A 374 0.65 0.19 0.02
C GLY A 374 1.99 -0.54 0.09
N ASP A 375 2.49 -0.77 1.30
CA ASP A 375 3.68 -1.58 1.56
C ASP A 375 3.32 -3.08 1.55
N ALA A 376 4.28 -3.92 1.25
CA ALA A 376 4.17 -5.38 1.40
C ALA A 376 3.86 -5.80 2.84
N LYS A 377 4.23 -4.98 3.83
CA LYS A 377 3.93 -5.16 5.26
C LYS A 377 2.64 -4.46 5.64
N SER A 378 1.89 -5.06 6.55
CA SER A 378 0.70 -4.44 7.14
C SER A 378 1.06 -3.23 7.99
N LEU A 379 0.34 -2.12 7.78
CA LEU A 379 0.56 -0.85 8.46
C LEU A 379 -0.72 -0.41 9.18
N ILE A 380 -0.55 0.30 10.29
CA ILE A 380 -1.63 0.85 11.10
C ILE A 380 -1.34 2.29 11.50
N ILE A 381 -2.39 3.11 11.57
CA ILE A 381 -2.27 4.49 12.05
C ILE A 381 -3.61 4.97 12.62
N HIS A 382 -3.53 5.94 13.55
CA HIS A 382 -4.68 6.67 14.08
C HIS A 382 -4.69 8.09 13.49
N PRO A 383 -5.44 8.36 12.43
CA PRO A 383 -5.41 9.63 11.70
C PRO A 383 -5.65 10.86 12.58
N ALA A 384 -6.64 10.81 13.48
CA ALA A 384 -6.95 11.93 14.38
C ALA A 384 -5.80 12.35 15.31
N SER A 385 -4.90 11.43 15.67
CA SER A 385 -3.73 11.73 16.51
C SER A 385 -2.45 12.01 15.73
N THR A 386 -2.46 11.84 14.39
CA THR A 386 -1.26 11.89 13.55
C THR A 386 -1.44 12.73 12.30
N THR A 387 -1.90 12.15 11.22
CA THR A 387 -1.98 12.80 9.90
C THR A 387 -2.98 13.96 9.82
N HIS A 388 -3.97 14.00 10.73
CA HIS A 388 -5.00 15.03 10.81
C HIS A 388 -5.01 15.77 12.16
N GLN A 389 -3.94 15.63 12.97
CA GLN A 389 -3.84 16.23 14.30
C GLN A 389 -3.99 17.75 14.30
N GLN A 390 -3.72 18.40 13.18
CA GLN A 390 -3.78 19.87 13.04
C GLN A 390 -5.19 20.38 12.76
N LEU A 391 -6.16 19.50 12.45
CA LEU A 391 -7.54 19.87 12.16
C LEU A 391 -8.33 20.09 13.45
N SER A 392 -9.28 21.04 13.40
CA SER A 392 -10.30 21.20 14.45
C SER A 392 -11.27 19.99 14.44
N ALA A 393 -12.13 19.89 15.45
CA ALA A 393 -13.15 18.84 15.49
C ALA A 393 -14.07 18.88 14.26
N GLU A 394 -14.48 20.10 13.84
CA GLU A 394 -15.26 20.32 12.62
C GLU A 394 -14.47 19.94 11.35
N GLY A 395 -13.15 20.22 11.33
CA GLY A 395 -12.26 19.84 10.23
C GLY A 395 -12.06 18.32 10.13
N LEU A 396 -11.99 17.63 11.26
CA LEU A 396 -11.94 16.15 11.30
C LEU A 396 -13.25 15.56 10.75
N GLU A 397 -14.40 16.05 11.18
CA GLU A 397 -15.71 15.62 10.71
C GLU A 397 -15.87 15.85 9.20
N ALA A 398 -15.51 17.04 8.71
CA ALA A 398 -15.53 17.38 7.29
C ALA A 398 -14.60 16.51 6.45
N SER A 399 -13.51 16.00 7.03
CA SER A 399 -12.57 15.06 6.40
C SER A 399 -12.98 13.59 6.54
N GLY A 400 -14.15 13.29 7.16
CA GLY A 400 -14.59 11.92 7.43
C GLY A 400 -13.74 11.17 8.47
N VAL A 401 -13.02 11.90 9.33
CA VAL A 401 -12.15 11.32 10.37
C VAL A 401 -12.84 11.40 11.72
N SER A 402 -13.37 10.28 12.22
CA SER A 402 -13.83 10.19 13.61
C SER A 402 -12.66 10.07 14.58
N GLU A 403 -12.88 10.44 15.85
CA GLU A 403 -11.86 10.32 16.89
C GLU A 403 -11.43 8.88 17.20
N THR A 404 -12.26 7.91 16.84
CA THR A 404 -12.00 6.48 17.05
C THR A 404 -11.48 5.78 15.80
N LEU A 405 -11.28 6.52 14.69
CA LEU A 405 -10.90 5.93 13.41
C LEU A 405 -9.49 5.36 13.46
N ILE A 406 -9.39 4.08 13.19
CA ILE A 406 -8.15 3.37 12.92
C ILE A 406 -8.09 3.05 11.43
N ARG A 407 -6.97 3.37 10.77
CA ARG A 407 -6.73 3.01 9.37
C ARG A 407 -5.70 1.90 9.27
N LEU A 408 -6.06 0.83 8.57
CA LEU A 408 -5.18 -0.27 8.20
C LEU A 408 -4.79 -0.17 6.73
N SER A 409 -3.54 -0.47 6.42
CA SER A 409 -3.07 -0.82 5.08
C SER A 409 -2.63 -2.27 5.14
N ILE A 410 -3.44 -3.16 4.59
CA ILE A 410 -3.24 -4.60 4.71
C ILE A 410 -2.13 -5.07 3.77
N GLY A 411 -1.19 -5.83 4.31
CA GLY A 411 -0.01 -6.35 3.61
C GLY A 411 -0.21 -7.74 2.99
N LEU A 412 0.93 -8.39 2.72
CA LEU A 412 1.00 -9.67 2.03
C LEU A 412 1.18 -10.86 2.98
N GLU A 413 1.21 -10.60 4.28
CA GLU A 413 1.44 -11.61 5.32
C GLU A 413 0.36 -12.70 5.30
N SER A 414 0.55 -13.75 6.09
CA SER A 414 -0.50 -14.73 6.36
C SER A 414 -1.70 -14.04 7.01
N TYR A 415 -2.90 -14.30 6.48
CA TYR A 415 -4.14 -13.79 7.06
C TYR A 415 -4.29 -14.15 8.55
N ALA A 416 -3.91 -15.38 8.92
CA ALA A 416 -4.01 -15.83 10.30
C ALA A 416 -3.16 -14.99 11.25
N ASP A 417 -1.97 -14.59 10.82
CA ASP A 417 -1.08 -13.74 11.61
C ASP A 417 -1.61 -12.31 11.73
N ILE A 418 -2.16 -11.75 10.62
CA ILE A 418 -2.79 -10.42 10.60
C ILE A 418 -3.93 -10.34 11.62
N VAL A 419 -4.87 -11.28 11.56
CA VAL A 419 -6.04 -11.23 12.45
C VAL A 419 -5.70 -11.58 13.89
N ALA A 420 -4.73 -12.47 14.13
CA ALA A 420 -4.29 -12.79 15.48
C ALA A 420 -3.66 -11.57 16.18
N ASP A 421 -2.91 -10.77 15.43
CA ASP A 421 -2.32 -9.53 15.97
C ASP A 421 -3.38 -8.47 16.27
N LEU A 422 -4.36 -8.28 15.38
CA LEU A 422 -5.48 -7.37 15.63
C LEU A 422 -6.33 -7.83 16.82
N ASP A 423 -6.66 -9.11 16.89
CA ASP A 423 -7.51 -9.68 17.94
C ASP A 423 -6.90 -9.47 19.34
N GLN A 424 -5.62 -9.79 19.51
CA GLN A 424 -4.93 -9.59 20.78
C GLN A 424 -4.83 -8.11 21.16
N ALA A 425 -4.63 -7.21 20.20
CA ALA A 425 -4.54 -5.78 20.46
C ALA A 425 -5.90 -5.17 20.80
N ILE A 426 -6.98 -5.56 20.10
CA ILE A 426 -8.35 -5.14 20.40
C ILE A 426 -8.78 -5.67 21.79
N ALA A 427 -8.52 -6.94 22.09
CA ALA A 427 -8.83 -7.54 23.38
C ALA A 427 -8.13 -6.82 24.53
N HIS A 428 -6.83 -6.50 24.38
CA HIS A 428 -6.09 -5.74 25.37
C HIS A 428 -6.69 -4.35 25.58
N ALA A 429 -6.94 -3.61 24.50
CA ALA A 429 -7.45 -2.24 24.57
C ALA A 429 -8.86 -2.14 25.19
N THR A 430 -9.69 -3.16 24.97
CA THR A 430 -11.07 -3.20 25.48
C THR A 430 -11.23 -3.94 26.81
N GLY A 431 -10.14 -4.53 27.35
CA GLY A 431 -10.19 -5.32 28.58
C GLY A 431 -11.00 -6.62 28.45
N THR A 432 -11.04 -7.19 27.24
CA THR A 432 -11.77 -8.44 26.95
C THR A 432 -10.79 -9.58 26.64
N GLU A 433 -11.32 -10.81 26.55
CA GLU A 433 -10.54 -11.94 26.06
C GLU A 433 -10.45 -11.91 24.52
N PRO A 434 -9.35 -12.36 23.91
CA PRO A 434 -9.26 -12.55 22.47
C PRO A 434 -10.37 -13.47 21.94
N THR A 435 -10.92 -13.14 20.77
CA THR A 435 -11.96 -13.95 20.11
C THR A 435 -11.37 -15.16 19.41
N ILE A 436 -10.14 -15.05 18.93
CA ILE A 436 -9.39 -16.16 18.32
C ILE A 436 -8.76 -16.99 19.43
N LYS A 437 -9.35 -18.14 19.69
CA LYS A 437 -8.84 -19.07 20.69
C LYS A 437 -7.90 -20.06 20.01
N THR A 438 -6.67 -20.13 20.48
CA THR A 438 -5.77 -21.21 20.11
C THR A 438 -6.36 -22.53 20.60
N THR A 439 -6.54 -23.48 19.69
CA THR A 439 -7.00 -24.82 20.08
C THR A 439 -5.84 -25.67 20.57
N LEU A 440 -6.15 -26.76 21.28
CA LEU A 440 -5.14 -27.74 21.68
C LEU A 440 -4.40 -28.31 20.46
N ASP A 441 -5.09 -28.53 19.34
CA ASP A 441 -4.48 -29.04 18.09
C ASP A 441 -3.49 -28.02 17.50
N ASP A 442 -3.85 -26.74 17.50
CA ASP A 442 -2.97 -25.66 17.03
C ASP A 442 -1.73 -25.52 17.93
N ALA A 443 -1.91 -25.58 19.25
CA ALA A 443 -0.81 -25.53 20.20
C ALA A 443 0.16 -26.71 20.04
N VAL A 444 -0.38 -27.92 19.90
CA VAL A 444 0.40 -29.15 19.67
C VAL A 444 1.11 -29.10 18.33
N ARG A 445 0.44 -28.64 17.28
CA ARG A 445 1.02 -28.45 15.95
C ARG A 445 2.17 -27.44 16.03
N TRP A 446 1.94 -26.24 16.56
CA TRP A 446 3.00 -25.26 16.74
C TRP A 446 4.21 -25.82 17.49
N ALA A 447 3.97 -26.58 18.55
CA ALA A 447 5.04 -27.14 19.36
C ALA A 447 5.90 -28.19 18.64
N LEU A 448 5.31 -29.01 17.76
CA LEU A 448 5.95 -30.20 17.20
C LEU A 448 6.21 -30.15 15.69
N GLU A 449 5.69 -29.19 14.94
CA GLU A 449 5.90 -29.07 13.50
C GLU A 449 7.37 -28.77 13.15
N SER A 450 8.03 -27.93 13.97
CA SER A 450 9.43 -27.56 13.82
C SER A 450 10.12 -27.55 15.18
N PRO A 451 11.41 -27.93 15.28
CA PRO A 451 12.20 -27.78 16.49
C PRO A 451 12.52 -26.32 16.84
N PHE A 452 12.15 -25.36 15.98
CA PHE A 452 12.41 -23.95 16.17
C PHE A 452 11.11 -23.16 16.23
N ALA A 453 11.02 -22.22 17.17
CA ALA A 453 10.05 -21.13 17.15
C ALA A 453 10.55 -20.04 16.23
N ARG A 454 9.65 -19.51 15.38
CA ARG A 454 9.89 -18.32 14.55
C ARG A 454 9.17 -17.17 15.21
N GLU A 455 9.91 -16.20 15.68
CA GLU A 455 9.40 -15.01 16.36
C GLU A 455 9.79 -13.76 15.56
N ALA A 456 9.15 -12.64 15.80
CA ALA A 456 9.38 -11.43 15.00
C ALA A 456 10.83 -10.93 15.06
N ASP A 457 11.51 -11.20 16.16
CA ASP A 457 12.91 -10.84 16.43
C ASP A 457 13.91 -11.93 16.05
N GLY A 458 13.46 -13.11 15.60
CA GLY A 458 14.36 -14.16 15.15
C GLY A 458 13.85 -15.59 15.28
N ILE A 459 14.79 -16.51 15.34
CA ILE A 459 14.55 -17.95 15.45
C ILE A 459 15.21 -18.43 16.74
N ARG A 460 14.45 -19.08 17.63
CA ARG A 460 14.99 -19.79 18.79
C ARG A 460 14.63 -21.26 18.80
N PRO A 461 15.46 -22.12 19.43
CA PRO A 461 15.08 -23.51 19.69
C PRO A 461 13.83 -23.54 20.58
N LYS A 462 12.90 -24.44 20.29
CA LYS A 462 11.81 -24.76 21.23
C LYS A 462 12.34 -25.57 22.40
N ASN A 463 11.94 -25.18 23.58
CA ASN A 463 12.39 -25.78 24.82
C ASN A 463 11.41 -26.85 25.32
N ILE A 464 11.83 -28.12 25.26
CA ILE A 464 11.11 -29.23 25.85
C ILE A 464 11.78 -29.56 27.19
N VAL A 465 11.03 -29.39 28.26
CA VAL A 465 11.53 -29.66 29.61
C VAL A 465 10.91 -30.94 30.13
N VAL A 466 11.72 -31.83 30.68
CA VAL A 466 11.29 -33.16 31.12
C VAL A 466 11.27 -33.18 32.66
N ALA A 467 10.15 -33.62 33.18
CA ALA A 467 9.98 -33.85 34.62
C ALA A 467 9.95 -35.36 34.93
N GLY A 468 10.98 -35.86 35.61
CA GLY A 468 11.14 -37.23 36.02
C GLY A 468 12.14 -38.07 35.20
N ASP A 469 12.36 -39.32 35.61
CA ASP A 469 13.29 -40.24 34.94
C ASP A 469 12.78 -40.68 33.57
N HIS A 470 13.35 -40.08 32.53
CA HIS A 470 13.03 -40.33 31.13
C HIS A 470 13.91 -41.40 30.47
N SER A 471 14.78 -42.11 31.21
CA SER A 471 15.71 -43.10 30.68
C SER A 471 15.01 -44.22 29.89
N LYS A 472 13.78 -44.54 30.27
CA LYS A 472 12.93 -45.56 29.61
C LYS A 472 12.12 -45.00 28.43
N HIS A 473 12.11 -43.67 28.18
CA HIS A 473 11.30 -43.03 27.15
C HIS A 473 12.06 -42.83 25.84
N ASN A 474 12.08 -43.83 24.97
CA ASN A 474 12.75 -43.75 23.65
C ASN A 474 12.19 -42.64 22.72
N CYS A 475 11.02 -42.08 23.02
CA CYS A 475 10.45 -41.00 22.20
C CYS A 475 11.29 -39.73 22.21
N LEU A 476 11.91 -39.33 23.34
CA LEU A 476 12.79 -38.18 23.43
C LEU A 476 14.06 -38.33 22.59
N LYS A 477 14.68 -39.50 22.63
CA LYS A 477 15.85 -39.85 21.79
C LYS A 477 15.52 -39.78 20.29
N LYS A 478 14.28 -40.12 19.91
CA LYS A 478 13.81 -40.06 18.53
C LYS A 478 13.47 -38.60 18.14
N LEU A 479 12.92 -37.79 19.05
CA LEU A 479 12.70 -36.38 18.85
C LEU A 479 14.00 -35.60 18.66
N ALA A 480 15.05 -35.94 19.44
CA ALA A 480 16.36 -35.35 19.26
C ALA A 480 16.94 -35.61 17.85
N LYS A 481 16.65 -36.76 17.21
CA LYS A 481 17.01 -37.02 15.82
C LYS A 481 16.24 -36.14 14.80
N LEU A 482 15.10 -35.54 15.21
CA LEU A 482 14.36 -34.58 14.44
C LEU A 482 14.81 -33.13 14.70
N GLY A 483 15.85 -32.93 15.52
CA GLY A 483 16.43 -31.64 15.84
C GLY A 483 15.88 -30.97 17.10
N PHE A 484 14.92 -31.58 17.82
CA PHE A 484 14.43 -31.04 19.08
C PHE A 484 15.45 -31.20 20.19
N GLN A 485 15.57 -30.18 21.01
CA GLN A 485 16.36 -30.20 22.24
C GLN A 485 15.44 -30.43 23.43
N TYR A 486 15.96 -31.06 24.50
CA TYR A 486 15.25 -31.20 25.76
C TYR A 486 16.21 -31.11 26.94
N THR A 487 15.71 -30.61 28.05
CA THR A 487 16.44 -30.45 29.32
C THR A 487 15.62 -31.04 30.47
N ASP A 488 16.28 -31.40 31.56
CA ASP A 488 15.58 -31.81 32.77
C ASP A 488 15.03 -30.58 33.52
N LEU A 489 13.86 -30.71 34.15
CA LEU A 489 13.20 -29.63 34.87
C LEU A 489 14.11 -28.96 35.92
N THR A 490 14.96 -29.75 36.59
CA THR A 490 15.91 -29.25 37.59
C THR A 490 17.04 -28.39 37.04
N ASN A 491 17.28 -28.43 35.73
CA ASN A 491 18.38 -27.76 35.03
C ASN A 491 17.89 -26.69 34.04
N ASN A 492 16.58 -26.40 34.03
CA ASN A 492 16.01 -25.43 33.09
C ASN A 492 16.00 -24.02 33.67
N ASP A 493 16.50 -23.08 32.89
CA ASP A 493 16.52 -21.64 33.16
C ASP A 493 15.81 -20.83 32.06
N GLN A 494 15.21 -21.51 31.08
CA GLN A 494 14.58 -20.89 29.92
C GLN A 494 13.06 -21.09 29.95
N PRO A 495 12.27 -20.21 29.31
CA PRO A 495 10.83 -20.38 29.16
C PRO A 495 10.48 -21.75 28.57
N ILE A 496 9.41 -22.38 29.05
CA ILE A 496 9.04 -23.76 28.71
C ILE A 496 7.98 -23.77 27.60
N ASP A 497 8.30 -24.30 26.44
CA ASP A 497 7.32 -24.51 25.35
C ASP A 497 6.50 -25.79 25.58
N ILE A 498 7.17 -26.90 26.02
CA ILE A 498 6.51 -28.14 26.39
C ILE A 498 7.10 -28.63 27.70
N LEU A 499 6.27 -28.83 28.72
CA LEU A 499 6.62 -29.59 29.91
C LEU A 499 6.19 -31.04 29.73
N PHE A 500 7.14 -31.97 29.57
CA PHE A 500 6.88 -33.39 29.39
C PHE A 500 7.00 -34.11 30.72
N VAL A 501 5.86 -34.43 31.35
CA VAL A 501 5.79 -35.07 32.67
C VAL A 501 5.74 -36.59 32.50
N VAL A 502 6.83 -37.25 32.86
CA VAL A 502 6.94 -38.74 32.83
C VAL A 502 6.84 -39.34 34.23
N ASP A 503 7.13 -38.55 35.25
CA ASP A 503 6.98 -38.90 36.64
C ASP A 503 6.30 -37.72 37.40
N PRO A 504 5.02 -37.86 37.76
CA PRO A 504 4.28 -36.80 38.46
C PRO A 504 4.87 -36.44 39.82
N SER A 505 5.55 -37.38 40.48
CA SER A 505 6.20 -37.15 41.79
C SER A 505 7.41 -36.20 41.72
N ALA A 506 7.95 -35.99 40.51
CA ALA A 506 9.03 -35.04 40.27
C ALA A 506 8.55 -33.58 40.14
N VAL A 507 7.23 -33.34 40.16
CA VAL A 507 6.62 -32.04 40.01
C VAL A 507 5.84 -31.67 41.25
N HIS A 508 6.35 -30.74 42.05
CA HIS A 508 5.65 -30.24 43.22
C HIS A 508 4.64 -29.13 42.91
N GLN A 509 4.95 -28.33 41.89
CA GLN A 509 4.13 -27.28 41.33
C GLN A 509 4.45 -27.12 39.85
N LEU A 510 3.44 -26.92 39.04
CA LEU A 510 3.65 -26.69 37.61
C LEU A 510 4.26 -25.32 37.35
N PRO A 511 5.31 -25.21 36.50
CA PRO A 511 5.80 -23.93 36.02
C PRO A 511 4.70 -23.16 35.28
N SER A 512 4.42 -21.94 35.70
CA SER A 512 3.35 -21.09 35.12
C SER A 512 3.66 -20.63 33.70
N ASP A 513 4.93 -20.66 33.28
CA ASP A 513 5.41 -20.30 31.95
C ASP A 513 5.36 -21.46 30.93
N ALA A 514 5.03 -22.68 31.36
CA ALA A 514 4.86 -23.81 30.46
C ALA A 514 3.61 -23.61 29.58
N LYS A 515 3.78 -23.59 28.24
CA LYS A 515 2.65 -23.41 27.30
C LYS A 515 1.82 -24.67 27.16
N ILE A 516 2.48 -25.83 27.10
CA ILE A 516 1.83 -27.15 26.98
C ILE A 516 2.37 -28.05 28.06
N VAL A 517 1.47 -28.70 28.81
CA VAL A 517 1.81 -29.75 29.75
C VAL A 517 1.42 -31.10 29.17
N TRP A 518 2.42 -31.96 28.92
CA TRP A 518 2.28 -33.24 28.24
C TRP A 518 2.51 -34.39 29.22
N PHE A 519 1.44 -35.03 29.62
CA PHE A 519 1.50 -36.13 30.56
C PHE A 519 1.75 -37.48 29.86
N ARG A 520 2.70 -38.24 30.36
CA ARG A 520 3.00 -39.59 29.90
C ARG A 520 3.43 -40.46 31.06
N SER A 521 2.55 -40.77 31.98
CA SER A 521 2.80 -41.55 33.17
C SER A 521 1.75 -42.65 33.36
N GLN A 522 2.10 -43.71 34.09
CA GLN A 522 1.16 -44.71 34.58
C GLN A 522 0.64 -44.38 35.99
N GLU A 523 1.27 -43.42 36.64
CA GLU A 523 0.87 -42.92 37.96
C GLU A 523 -0.26 -41.90 37.85
N ASP A 524 -0.99 -41.66 38.93
CA ASP A 524 -2.04 -40.66 39.00
C ASP A 524 -1.46 -39.26 38.99
N TYR A 525 -1.87 -38.44 38.00
CA TYR A 525 -1.50 -37.05 37.83
C TYR A 525 -2.72 -36.12 37.76
N SER A 526 -3.88 -36.57 38.22
CA SER A 526 -5.15 -35.83 38.12
C SER A 526 -5.06 -34.45 38.75
N HIS A 527 -4.31 -34.30 39.85
CA HIS A 527 -4.10 -33.01 40.52
C HIS A 527 -3.27 -32.03 39.67
N LEU A 528 -2.19 -32.50 39.01
CA LEU A 528 -1.37 -31.68 38.13
C LEU A 528 -2.12 -31.29 36.86
N LYS A 529 -2.96 -32.18 36.35
CA LYS A 529 -3.83 -31.90 35.22
C LYS A 529 -4.81 -30.78 35.55
N ALA A 530 -5.48 -30.86 36.69
CA ALA A 530 -6.39 -29.81 37.16
C ALA A 530 -5.66 -28.48 37.40
N GLU A 531 -4.42 -28.52 37.90
CA GLU A 531 -3.58 -27.34 38.08
C GLU A 531 -3.23 -26.70 36.72
N ALA A 532 -2.82 -27.51 35.71
CA ALA A 532 -2.51 -27.03 34.37
C ALA A 532 -3.73 -26.35 33.70
N GLU A 533 -4.89 -27.00 33.81
CA GLU A 533 -6.15 -26.44 33.29
C GLU A 533 -6.53 -25.12 33.99
N ALA A 534 -6.34 -25.04 35.31
CA ALA A 534 -6.57 -23.83 36.08
C ALA A 534 -5.59 -22.69 35.72
N ASN A 535 -4.37 -23.04 35.33
CA ASN A 535 -3.35 -22.08 34.85
C ASN A 535 -3.56 -21.67 33.38
N GLY A 536 -4.57 -22.19 32.70
CA GLY A 536 -4.82 -21.93 31.26
C GLY A 536 -3.82 -22.60 30.33
N GLN A 537 -3.09 -23.62 30.81
CA GLN A 537 -2.10 -24.34 30.01
C GLN A 537 -2.78 -25.43 29.16
N PHE A 538 -2.28 -25.67 27.96
CA PHE A 538 -2.76 -26.76 27.13
C PHE A 538 -2.32 -28.12 27.69
N VAL A 539 -3.26 -29.05 27.83
CA VAL A 539 -2.99 -30.37 28.39
C VAL A 539 -3.07 -31.44 27.30
N VAL A 540 -2.00 -32.22 27.15
CA VAL A 540 -1.97 -33.42 26.30
C VAL A 540 -1.81 -34.65 27.17
N ASP A 541 -2.72 -35.60 26.97
CA ASP A 541 -2.84 -36.77 27.83
C ASP A 541 -2.45 -38.08 27.07
N ASN A 542 -1.53 -38.82 27.63
CA ASN A 542 -1.08 -40.17 27.20
C ASN A 542 -0.73 -40.37 25.71
N GLN A 543 -0.40 -39.32 24.97
CA GLN A 543 0.05 -39.38 23.60
C GLN A 543 1.58 -39.55 23.50
N CYS A 544 2.03 -40.18 22.44
CA CYS A 544 3.48 -40.29 22.18
C CYS A 544 4.00 -39.06 21.46
N LEU A 545 4.77 -38.23 22.14
CA LEU A 545 5.32 -36.97 21.64
C LEU A 545 6.00 -37.11 20.25
N PHE A 546 6.82 -38.15 20.06
CA PHE A 546 7.46 -38.43 18.77
C PHE A 546 6.47 -38.86 17.69
N ARG A 547 5.48 -39.71 18.01
CA ARG A 547 4.48 -40.16 17.02
C ARG A 547 3.64 -38.97 16.55
N THR A 548 3.22 -38.14 17.46
CA THR A 548 2.46 -36.92 17.15
C THR A 548 3.29 -35.95 16.29
N ALA A 549 4.55 -35.70 16.65
CA ALA A 549 5.46 -34.88 15.84
C ALA A 549 5.63 -35.43 14.41
N ASN A 550 5.78 -36.73 14.28
CA ASN A 550 5.96 -37.38 12.97
C ASN A 550 4.68 -37.33 12.12
N GLN A 551 3.50 -37.46 12.73
CA GLN A 551 2.21 -37.32 12.05
C GLN A 551 1.99 -35.88 11.52
N ILE A 552 2.30 -34.86 12.33
CA ILE A 552 2.21 -33.45 11.94
C ILE A 552 3.12 -33.16 10.75
N ARG A 553 4.37 -33.65 10.77
CA ARG A 553 5.35 -33.40 9.69
C ARG A 553 4.99 -34.12 8.38
N LEU A 554 4.30 -35.27 8.44
CA LEU A 554 3.82 -35.95 7.26
C LEU A 554 2.57 -35.35 6.64
N ASN A 555 1.79 -34.59 7.43
CA ASN A 555 0.58 -33.91 7.01
C ASN A 555 0.63 -32.42 7.42
N PRO A 556 1.52 -31.61 6.80
CA PRO A 556 1.52 -30.17 7.05
C PRO A 556 0.18 -29.58 6.58
N LYS A 557 -0.46 -28.73 7.41
CA LYS A 557 -1.53 -27.87 6.90
C LYS A 557 -0.86 -26.87 5.95
N HIS A 558 -1.28 -26.85 4.70
CA HIS A 558 -1.00 -25.75 3.78
C HIS A 558 -2.12 -24.72 4.00
N ASP A 559 -1.81 -23.60 4.64
CA ASP A 559 -2.69 -22.41 4.71
C ASP A 559 -2.59 -21.61 3.41
#